data_01abff37170d73d3966914eb4be79b41
#
_entry.id   01abff37170d73d3966914eb4be79b41
#
_cell.length_a   1.000
_cell.length_b   1.000
_cell.length_c   1.000
_cell.angle_alpha   90.00
_cell.angle_beta   90.00
_cell.angle_gamma   90.00
#
_symmetry.space_group_name_H-M   'P 1'
#
loop_
_entity.id
_entity.type
_entity.pdbx_description
1 polymer ?
#
loop_
_entity_poly.entity_id
_entity_poly.type
_entity_poly.pdbx_seq_one_letter_code
_entity_poly.pdbx_strand_id
1 'polypeptide(L)'
;RGLGDVYKRQRLSSIKAAYNLGANAWVLNAGADSWTLEMADGAVMNGDSQEHIKEAIQVMSAYCDVLGVRTFPKLVDRDEDYNEIMFNKVKELSSVPVVSLESATLHPLQSFADLITIAEKTGYTPGTKPEKKVKVVMTWAPHPRRLPQAVPNSFAQWFSKVDWVDFTVVQPKGLELDPKFTDGATIAYDQDEALKDADFVYAKNWSSFENYGQPNDGDKDWEVTMDKMNL
;
A
#
# COMPACT_ATOMS: atom_id res chain seq x y z
N ARG A 1 -21.12 10.79 -12.36
CA ARG A 1 -19.83 10.91 -11.61
C ARG A 1 -19.72 9.67 -10.75
N GLY A 2 -18.87 8.71 -11.17
CA GLY A 2 -18.72 7.43 -10.50
C GLY A 2 -18.12 7.58 -9.08
N LEU A 3 -18.42 6.62 -8.23
CA LEU A 3 -17.80 6.38 -6.90
C LEU A 3 -16.29 6.07 -6.99
N GLY A 4 -15.60 6.57 -8.01
CA GLY A 4 -14.29 6.12 -8.47
C GLY A 4 -13.08 6.68 -7.76
N ASP A 5 -13.23 7.37 -6.63
CA ASP A 5 -12.08 7.86 -5.88
C ASP A 5 -11.71 6.87 -4.75
N VAL A 6 -10.62 6.15 -4.96
CA VAL A 6 -10.10 5.15 -4.01
C VAL A 6 -9.91 5.75 -2.61
N TYR A 7 -9.55 7.03 -2.53
CA TYR A 7 -9.39 7.76 -1.27
C TYR A 7 -10.68 7.86 -0.47
N LYS A 8 -11.81 7.99 -1.16
CA LYS A 8 -13.12 8.08 -0.50
C LYS A 8 -13.53 6.76 0.15
N ARG A 9 -13.18 5.62 -0.48
CA ARG A 9 -13.52 4.29 0.07
C ARG A 9 -12.78 4.00 1.36
N GLN A 10 -11.47 4.30 1.46
CA GLN A 10 -10.72 4.10 2.68
C GLN A 10 -11.21 5.02 3.82
N ARG A 11 -11.56 6.27 3.51
CA ARG A 11 -12.17 7.17 4.50
C ARG A 11 -13.47 6.58 5.05
N LEU A 12 -14.36 6.11 4.17
CA LEU A 12 -15.61 5.47 4.58
C LEU A 12 -15.38 4.22 5.41
N SER A 13 -14.48 3.33 4.99
CA SER A 13 -14.19 2.09 5.72
C SER A 13 -13.56 2.35 7.09
N SER A 14 -12.63 3.31 7.19
CA SER A 14 -11.99 3.66 8.46
C SER A 14 -12.97 4.31 9.44
N ILE A 15 -13.82 5.23 8.97
CA ILE A 15 -14.88 5.82 9.79
C ILE A 15 -15.86 4.75 10.27
N LYS A 16 -16.29 3.85 9.37
CA LYS A 16 -17.20 2.76 9.72
C LYS A 16 -16.58 1.79 10.72
N ALA A 17 -15.29 1.46 10.55
CA ALA A 17 -14.57 0.60 11.50
C ALA A 17 -14.48 1.25 12.88
N ALA A 18 -14.10 2.52 12.96
CA ALA A 18 -14.08 3.27 14.22
C ALA A 18 -15.45 3.26 14.90
N TYR A 19 -16.51 3.56 14.17
CA TYR A 19 -17.88 3.56 14.69
C TYR A 19 -18.30 2.18 15.21
N ASN A 20 -17.97 1.10 14.49
CA ASN A 20 -18.28 -0.28 14.90
C ASN A 20 -17.54 -0.68 16.19
N LEU A 21 -16.38 -0.06 16.45
CA LEU A 21 -15.58 -0.28 17.67
C LEU A 21 -15.96 0.68 18.81
N GLY A 22 -17.00 1.51 18.65
CA GLY A 22 -17.44 2.47 19.64
C GLY A 22 -16.59 3.74 19.71
N ALA A 23 -15.76 4.00 18.70
CA ALA A 23 -14.95 5.19 18.58
C ALA A 23 -15.57 6.23 17.64
N ASN A 24 -15.20 7.50 17.81
CA ASN A 24 -15.52 8.58 16.88
C ASN A 24 -14.34 8.77 15.92
N ALA A 25 -14.61 9.15 14.68
CA ALA A 25 -13.57 9.44 13.70
C ALA A 25 -13.87 10.73 12.93
N TRP A 26 -12.84 11.53 12.74
CA TRP A 26 -12.86 12.71 11.87
C TRP A 26 -11.84 12.51 10.75
N VAL A 27 -12.11 13.09 9.59
CA VAL A 27 -11.21 13.07 8.46
C VAL A 27 -10.83 14.50 8.10
N LEU A 28 -9.54 14.79 8.18
CA LEU A 28 -8.94 16.02 7.71
C LEU A 28 -8.25 15.76 6.38
N ASN A 29 -8.37 16.68 5.43
CA ASN A 29 -7.78 16.58 4.10
C ASN A 29 -6.76 17.69 3.92
N ALA A 30 -5.61 17.54 4.55
CA ALA A 30 -4.53 18.51 4.43
C ALA A 30 -4.14 18.74 2.96
N GLY A 31 -4.02 19.99 2.55
CA GLY A 31 -3.67 20.39 1.19
C GLY A 31 -4.85 20.57 0.22
N ALA A 32 -6.00 19.93 0.45
CA ALA A 32 -7.16 20.07 -0.46
C ALA A 32 -8.26 21.00 0.10
N ASP A 33 -8.33 21.14 1.41
CA ASP A 33 -9.31 21.98 2.09
C ASP A 33 -8.70 23.35 2.50
N SER A 34 -7.78 23.87 1.69
CA SER A 34 -7.03 25.12 1.89
C SER A 34 -6.11 25.18 3.12
N TRP A 35 -5.87 24.07 3.80
CA TRP A 35 -4.92 23.99 4.91
C TRP A 35 -3.59 23.40 4.43
N THR A 36 -2.65 24.26 4.05
CA THR A 36 -1.30 23.85 3.60
C THR A 36 -0.32 23.90 4.76
N LEU A 37 0.49 22.85 4.89
CA LEU A 37 1.48 22.72 5.94
C LEU A 37 2.88 22.95 5.40
N GLU A 38 3.66 23.75 6.12
CA GLU A 38 5.09 23.90 5.88
C GLU A 38 5.84 22.71 6.46
N MET A 39 6.71 22.11 5.65
CA MET A 39 7.43 20.88 6.01
C MET A 39 8.90 21.11 6.37
N ALA A 40 9.49 22.22 5.89
CA ALA A 40 10.92 22.47 6.02
C ALA A 40 11.27 23.00 7.42
N ASP A 41 12.22 22.34 8.07
CA ASP A 41 12.72 22.82 9.37
C ASP A 41 13.43 24.16 9.24
N GLY A 42 13.09 25.10 10.12
CA GLY A 42 13.63 26.44 10.12
C GLY A 42 13.06 27.37 9.04
N ALA A 43 12.01 26.97 8.35
CA ALA A 43 11.34 27.81 7.36
C ALA A 43 10.80 29.09 8.03
N VAL A 44 10.95 30.21 7.31
CA VAL A 44 10.29 31.46 7.66
C VAL A 44 8.88 31.40 7.13
N MET A 45 7.87 31.50 8.01
CA MET A 45 6.45 31.38 7.67
C MET A 45 5.93 32.63 6.94
N ASN A 46 6.50 32.95 5.79
CA ASN A 46 6.15 34.10 4.94
C ASN A 46 5.63 33.71 3.55
N GLY A 47 5.41 32.38 3.32
CA GLY A 47 4.83 31.82 2.10
C GLY A 47 3.35 31.56 2.22
N ASP A 48 2.84 30.65 1.37
CA ASP A 48 1.42 30.32 1.28
C ASP A 48 0.96 29.26 2.32
N SER A 49 1.89 28.69 3.10
CA SER A 49 1.58 27.72 4.14
C SER A 49 1.01 28.40 5.37
N GLN A 50 -0.14 27.91 5.86
CA GLN A 50 -0.82 28.52 7.01
C GLN A 50 -0.21 28.10 8.34
N GLU A 51 0.40 26.90 8.41
CA GLU A 51 0.93 26.36 9.64
C GLU A 51 2.13 25.46 9.40
N HIS A 52 3.02 25.35 10.36
CA HIS A 52 4.14 24.43 10.30
C HIS A 52 3.73 23.05 10.83
N ILE A 53 4.20 21.97 10.18
CA ILE A 53 3.84 20.60 10.55
C ILE A 53 4.13 20.27 12.03
N LYS A 54 5.15 20.90 12.63
CA LYS A 54 5.49 20.69 14.05
C LYS A 54 4.37 21.12 15.00
N GLU A 55 3.68 22.20 14.67
CA GLU A 55 2.56 22.68 15.45
C GLU A 55 1.29 21.89 15.11
N ALA A 56 1.01 21.72 13.83
CA ALA A 56 -0.18 21.03 13.34
C ALA A 56 -0.33 19.62 13.93
N ILE A 57 0.74 18.81 13.90
CA ILE A 57 0.69 17.42 14.40
C ILE A 57 0.49 17.36 15.91
N GLN A 58 1.13 18.26 16.66
CA GLN A 58 0.96 18.33 18.12
C GLN A 58 -0.47 18.73 18.50
N VAL A 59 -1.04 19.73 17.82
CA VAL A 59 -2.42 20.17 18.04
C VAL A 59 -3.40 19.05 17.65
N MET A 60 -3.25 18.42 16.49
CA MET A 60 -4.11 17.29 16.11
C MET A 60 -4.04 16.15 17.11
N SER A 61 -2.84 15.81 17.59
CA SER A 61 -2.65 14.77 18.60
C SER A 61 -3.35 15.07 19.93
N ALA A 62 -3.54 16.35 20.27
CA ALA A 62 -4.27 16.74 21.49
C ALA A 62 -5.80 16.52 21.38
N TYR A 63 -6.33 16.36 20.17
CA TYR A 63 -7.76 16.15 19.92
C TYR A 63 -8.15 14.69 19.63
N CYS A 64 -7.19 13.76 19.57
CA CYS A 64 -7.48 12.38 19.27
C CYS A 64 -6.63 11.42 20.11
N ASP A 65 -7.09 10.17 20.24
CA ASP A 65 -6.37 9.10 20.94
C ASP A 65 -5.51 8.28 20.00
N VAL A 66 -5.78 8.35 18.68
CA VAL A 66 -5.03 7.67 17.61
C VAL A 66 -5.07 8.53 16.36
N LEU A 67 -3.95 8.69 15.70
CA LEU A 67 -3.82 9.44 14.46
C LEU A 67 -3.63 8.50 13.26
N GLY A 68 -4.63 8.41 12.38
CA GLY A 68 -4.52 7.69 11.10
C GLY A 68 -3.94 8.59 10.03
N VAL A 69 -2.82 8.18 9.41
CA VAL A 69 -2.10 9.00 8.44
C VAL A 69 -2.01 8.31 7.09
N ARG A 70 -2.30 9.08 6.03
CA ARG A 70 -2.11 8.64 4.66
C ARG A 70 -1.21 9.63 3.91
N THR A 71 -0.11 9.13 3.41
CA THR A 71 0.83 9.89 2.57
C THR A 71 1.00 9.20 1.22
N PHE A 72 1.57 9.90 0.24
CA PHE A 72 1.77 9.37 -1.09
C PHE A 72 3.18 9.65 -1.57
N PRO A 73 3.76 8.74 -2.37
CA PRO A 73 5.03 9.01 -3.03
C PRO A 73 4.84 10.10 -4.10
N LYS A 74 5.85 10.89 -4.28
CA LYS A 74 5.93 11.87 -5.39
C LYS A 74 6.28 11.20 -6.72
N LEU A 75 6.89 10.01 -6.68
CA LEU A 75 7.41 9.27 -7.82
C LEU A 75 8.43 10.09 -8.64
N VAL A 76 9.25 10.88 -7.96
CA VAL A 76 10.30 11.73 -8.54
C VAL A 76 11.66 11.30 -8.02
N ASP A 77 11.81 11.25 -6.70
CA ASP A 77 13.03 10.83 -6.02
C ASP A 77 12.72 9.57 -5.20
N ARG A 78 13.39 8.46 -5.53
CA ARG A 78 13.20 7.18 -4.86
C ARG A 78 13.62 7.24 -3.41
N ASP A 79 14.75 7.86 -3.14
CA ASP A 79 15.31 7.87 -1.79
C ASP A 79 14.46 8.75 -0.86
N GLU A 80 13.92 9.88 -1.34
CA GLU A 80 12.97 10.69 -0.60
C GLU A 80 11.71 9.89 -0.23
N ASP A 81 11.11 9.21 -1.22
CA ASP A 81 9.90 8.43 -1.03
C ASP A 81 10.13 7.20 -0.15
N TYR A 82 11.25 6.46 -0.36
CA TYR A 82 11.57 5.24 0.39
C TYR A 82 12.09 5.49 1.81
N ASN A 83 12.59 6.68 2.10
CA ASN A 83 12.88 7.13 3.46
C ASN A 83 11.63 7.55 4.24
N GLU A 84 10.46 7.58 3.59
CA GLU A 84 9.18 7.88 4.24
C GLU A 84 9.21 9.19 5.05
N ILE A 85 9.88 10.24 4.53
CA ILE A 85 10.20 11.46 5.26
C ILE A 85 8.95 12.07 5.90
N MET A 86 7.87 12.19 5.12
CA MET A 86 6.61 12.76 5.60
C MET A 86 5.99 11.91 6.72
N PHE A 87 5.88 10.60 6.50
CA PHE A 87 5.26 9.70 7.47
C PHE A 87 6.07 9.62 8.78
N ASN A 88 7.39 9.51 8.66
CA ASN A 88 8.29 9.48 9.81
C ASN A 88 8.24 10.79 10.61
N LYS A 89 8.15 11.94 9.94
CA LYS A 89 8.00 13.24 10.60
C LYS A 89 6.70 13.33 11.40
N VAL A 90 5.58 12.86 10.85
CA VAL A 90 4.30 12.80 11.60
C VAL A 90 4.42 11.87 12.80
N LYS A 91 5.00 10.69 12.61
CA LYS A 91 5.20 9.72 13.69
C LYS A 91 6.08 10.26 14.83
N GLU A 92 7.11 11.01 14.50
CA GLU A 92 8.02 11.63 15.47
C GLU A 92 7.34 12.74 16.28
N LEU A 93 6.51 13.56 15.62
CA LEU A 93 5.85 14.73 16.23
C LEU A 93 4.57 14.37 16.98
N SER A 94 3.98 13.21 16.71
CA SER A 94 2.72 12.79 17.34
C SER A 94 2.92 12.37 18.80
N SER A 95 2.06 12.85 19.69
CA SER A 95 1.98 12.41 21.08
C SER A 95 1.06 11.20 21.29
N VAL A 96 0.40 10.72 20.22
CA VAL A 96 -0.51 9.56 20.24
C VAL A 96 -0.04 8.50 19.23
N PRO A 97 -0.49 7.23 19.34
CA PRO A 97 -0.18 6.21 18.36
C PRO A 97 -0.57 6.62 16.94
N VAL A 98 0.32 6.35 15.98
CA VAL A 98 0.10 6.63 14.55
C VAL A 98 -0.16 5.33 13.82
N VAL A 99 -1.24 5.28 13.07
CA VAL A 99 -1.61 4.17 12.18
C VAL A 99 -1.39 4.58 10.73
N SER A 100 -0.55 3.82 10.02
CA SER A 100 -0.40 4.02 8.57
C SER A 100 -1.65 3.53 7.83
N LEU A 101 -2.36 4.44 7.22
CA LEU A 101 -3.47 4.12 6.31
C LEU A 101 -2.95 3.80 4.91
N GLU A 102 -1.90 4.44 4.49
CA GLU A 102 -1.01 4.18 3.35
C GLU A 102 0.16 5.15 3.44
N SER A 103 1.33 4.71 3.01
CA SER A 103 2.52 5.55 2.91
C SER A 103 3.15 5.44 1.51
N ALA A 104 4.29 6.05 1.31
CA ALA A 104 4.98 5.98 0.03
C ALA A 104 5.37 4.55 -0.36
N THR A 105 5.72 3.70 0.61
CA THR A 105 6.21 2.34 0.37
C THR A 105 5.26 1.23 0.82
N LEU A 106 4.29 1.50 1.68
CA LEU A 106 3.43 0.47 2.28
C LEU A 106 1.94 0.86 2.34
N HIS A 107 1.08 -0.13 2.20
CA HIS A 107 -0.36 -0.05 2.43
C HIS A 107 -0.82 -1.21 3.34
N PRO A 108 -0.44 -1.20 4.63
CA PRO A 108 -0.55 -2.37 5.49
C PRO A 108 -1.98 -2.86 5.70
N LEU A 109 -2.95 -1.95 5.85
CA LEU A 109 -4.35 -2.32 6.08
C LEU A 109 -4.99 -3.01 4.86
N GLN A 110 -4.58 -2.64 3.64
CA GLN A 110 -5.06 -3.31 2.42
C GLN A 110 -4.58 -4.76 2.40
N SER A 111 -3.30 -4.98 2.58
CA SER A 111 -2.72 -6.32 2.51
C SER A 111 -3.19 -7.22 3.66
N PHE A 112 -3.43 -6.65 4.83
CA PHE A 112 -4.04 -7.39 5.94
C PHE A 112 -5.49 -7.79 5.63
N ALA A 113 -6.27 -6.90 5.00
CA ALA A 113 -7.62 -7.22 4.53
C ALA A 113 -7.61 -8.32 3.45
N ASP A 114 -6.65 -8.28 2.52
CA ASP A 114 -6.47 -9.30 1.48
C ASP A 114 -6.14 -10.66 2.12
N LEU A 115 -5.24 -10.68 3.12
CA LEU A 115 -4.88 -11.89 3.85
C LEU A 115 -6.08 -12.51 4.59
N ILE A 116 -6.86 -11.67 5.29
CA ILE A 116 -8.10 -12.12 5.95
C ILE A 116 -9.08 -12.69 4.92
N THR A 117 -9.23 -12.04 3.78
CA THR A 117 -10.14 -12.48 2.72
C THR A 117 -9.76 -13.87 2.18
N ILE A 118 -8.47 -14.10 1.93
CA ILE A 118 -7.98 -15.40 1.47
C ILE A 118 -8.16 -16.46 2.58
N ALA A 119 -7.84 -16.13 3.83
CA ALA A 119 -8.05 -17.02 4.95
C ALA A 119 -9.53 -17.46 5.10
N GLU A 120 -10.46 -16.50 5.00
CA GLU A 120 -11.91 -16.79 5.04
C GLU A 120 -12.36 -17.66 3.86
N LYS A 121 -11.86 -17.40 2.65
CA LYS A 121 -12.22 -18.17 1.45
C LYS A 121 -11.68 -19.59 1.45
N THR A 122 -10.54 -19.82 2.08
CA THR A 122 -9.93 -21.15 2.22
C THR A 122 -10.40 -21.90 3.46
N GLY A 123 -11.13 -21.27 4.38
CA GLY A 123 -11.50 -21.82 5.66
C GLY A 123 -10.31 -21.96 6.62
N TYR A 124 -9.20 -21.25 6.35
CA TYR A 124 -8.04 -21.28 7.23
C TYR A 124 -8.38 -20.76 8.64
N THR A 125 -7.98 -21.51 9.64
CA THR A 125 -8.11 -21.11 11.04
C THR A 125 -6.71 -20.79 11.60
N PRO A 126 -6.51 -19.60 12.18
CA PRO A 126 -5.22 -19.22 12.76
C PRO A 126 -4.73 -20.27 13.79
N GLY A 127 -3.44 -20.61 13.69
CA GLY A 127 -2.81 -21.62 14.53
C GLY A 127 -2.96 -23.06 14.05
N THR A 128 -3.65 -23.30 12.94
CA THR A 128 -3.69 -24.60 12.29
C THR A 128 -2.66 -24.68 11.17
N LYS A 129 -2.17 -25.88 10.88
CA LYS A 129 -1.30 -26.14 9.74
C LYS A 129 -2.12 -26.84 8.66
N PRO A 130 -2.30 -26.22 7.46
CA PRO A 130 -3.03 -26.88 6.38
C PRO A 130 -2.24 -28.09 5.84
N GLU A 131 -2.95 -29.08 5.32
CA GLU A 131 -2.34 -30.24 4.64
C GLU A 131 -1.60 -29.84 3.37
N LYS A 132 -2.14 -28.86 2.63
CA LYS A 132 -1.54 -28.25 1.45
C LYS A 132 -1.54 -26.73 1.61
N LYS A 133 -0.42 -26.10 1.28
CA LYS A 133 -0.36 -24.63 1.22
C LYS A 133 -1.24 -24.09 0.11
N VAL A 134 -1.82 -22.92 0.35
CA VAL A 134 -2.59 -22.17 -0.65
C VAL A 134 -1.63 -21.46 -1.61
N LYS A 135 -1.75 -21.73 -2.90
CA LYS A 135 -0.91 -21.07 -3.91
C LYS A 135 -1.48 -19.69 -4.23
N VAL A 136 -0.74 -18.66 -3.86
CA VAL A 136 -1.07 -17.26 -4.11
C VAL A 136 -0.05 -16.65 -5.07
N VAL A 137 -0.51 -16.10 -6.18
CA VAL A 137 0.34 -15.46 -7.16
C VAL A 137 0.01 -13.97 -7.25
N MET A 138 0.97 -13.13 -6.93
CA MET A 138 0.88 -11.70 -7.26
C MET A 138 1.55 -11.47 -8.61
N THR A 139 0.77 -11.02 -9.59
CA THR A 139 1.26 -10.73 -10.93
C THR A 139 1.25 -9.24 -11.23
N TRP A 140 2.32 -8.76 -11.85
CA TRP A 140 2.28 -7.47 -12.52
C TRP A 140 1.25 -7.48 -13.64
N ALA A 141 0.55 -6.37 -13.84
CA ALA A 141 -0.40 -6.19 -14.94
C ALA A 141 -0.28 -4.76 -15.49
N PRO A 142 -0.48 -4.56 -16.82
CA PRO A 142 -0.33 -3.25 -17.43
C PRO A 142 -1.38 -2.25 -16.94
N HIS A 143 -0.98 -0.96 -16.90
CA HIS A 143 -1.86 0.14 -16.52
C HIS A 143 -1.39 1.42 -17.22
N PRO A 144 -2.31 2.29 -17.70
CA PRO A 144 -1.95 3.48 -18.48
C PRO A 144 -1.24 4.58 -17.67
N ARG A 145 -1.21 4.45 -16.34
CA ARG A 145 -0.51 5.39 -15.45
C ARG A 145 0.53 4.65 -14.63
N ARG A 146 1.64 5.31 -14.34
CA ARG A 146 2.58 4.83 -13.33
C ARG A 146 1.90 4.81 -11.96
N LEU A 147 2.01 3.68 -11.27
CA LEU A 147 1.43 3.50 -9.94
C LEU A 147 2.54 3.26 -8.91
N PRO A 148 2.33 3.71 -7.65
CA PRO A 148 3.29 3.47 -6.58
C PRO A 148 3.41 1.98 -6.23
N GLN A 149 4.51 1.64 -5.55
CA GLN A 149 4.82 0.29 -5.12
C GLN A 149 4.22 -0.06 -3.74
N ALA A 150 3.57 0.89 -3.07
CA ALA A 150 3.05 0.72 -1.70
C ALA A 150 2.15 -0.53 -1.53
N VAL A 151 1.23 -0.75 -2.45
CA VAL A 151 0.30 -1.90 -2.39
C VAL A 151 1.01 -3.22 -2.66
N PRO A 152 1.77 -3.40 -3.78
CA PRO A 152 2.46 -4.66 -4.02
C PRO A 152 3.57 -4.94 -2.99
N ASN A 153 4.29 -3.94 -2.50
CA ASN A 153 5.26 -4.10 -1.42
C ASN A 153 4.60 -4.67 -0.15
N SER A 154 3.46 -4.09 0.26
CA SER A 154 2.73 -4.59 1.42
C SER A 154 2.18 -5.99 1.21
N PHE A 155 1.62 -6.27 0.05
CA PHE A 155 1.11 -7.61 -0.28
C PHE A 155 2.26 -8.63 -0.19
N ALA A 156 3.39 -8.35 -0.85
CA ALA A 156 4.55 -9.23 -0.79
C ALA A 156 5.06 -9.42 0.65
N GLN A 157 5.22 -8.33 1.41
CA GLN A 157 5.70 -8.37 2.79
C GLN A 157 4.81 -9.22 3.71
N TRP A 158 3.48 -9.13 3.58
CA TRP A 158 2.55 -9.94 4.37
C TRP A 158 2.57 -11.41 3.94
N PHE A 159 2.40 -11.68 2.64
CA PHE A 159 2.25 -13.04 2.13
C PHE A 159 3.53 -13.87 2.20
N SER A 160 4.70 -13.22 2.13
CA SER A 160 5.99 -13.90 2.33
C SER A 160 6.23 -14.42 3.75
N LYS A 161 5.46 -13.94 4.75
CA LYS A 161 5.68 -14.27 6.17
C LYS A 161 4.67 -15.26 6.73
N VAL A 162 3.68 -15.69 5.94
CA VAL A 162 2.67 -16.66 6.39
C VAL A 162 3.02 -18.07 5.91
N ASP A 163 3.03 -19.02 6.82
CA ASP A 163 3.49 -20.39 6.61
C ASP A 163 2.49 -21.29 5.86
N TRP A 164 1.22 -20.90 5.82
CA TRP A 164 0.14 -21.62 5.14
C TRP A 164 -0.04 -21.21 3.67
N VAL A 165 0.74 -20.23 3.18
CA VAL A 165 0.73 -19.78 1.79
C VAL A 165 2.01 -20.22 1.07
N ASP A 166 1.88 -20.61 -0.20
CA ASP A 166 2.95 -20.70 -1.18
C ASP A 166 2.85 -19.48 -2.08
N PHE A 167 3.75 -18.50 -1.87
CA PHE A 167 3.63 -17.18 -2.45
C PHE A 167 4.66 -16.93 -3.55
N THR A 168 4.16 -16.53 -4.72
CA THR A 168 4.98 -16.16 -5.89
C THR A 168 4.67 -14.73 -6.31
N VAL A 169 5.72 -13.95 -6.56
CA VAL A 169 5.67 -12.67 -7.27
C VAL A 169 6.17 -12.89 -8.69
N VAL A 170 5.31 -12.63 -9.67
CA VAL A 170 5.68 -12.74 -11.09
C VAL A 170 5.56 -11.39 -11.79
N GLN A 171 6.62 -10.99 -12.49
CA GLN A 171 6.78 -9.64 -13.01
C GLN A 171 7.72 -9.62 -14.22
N PRO A 172 7.59 -8.64 -15.14
CA PRO A 172 8.57 -8.40 -16.18
C PRO A 172 9.94 -8.06 -15.60
N LYS A 173 11.00 -8.42 -16.29
CA LYS A 173 12.36 -7.98 -15.93
C LYS A 173 12.46 -6.46 -15.98
N GLY A 174 13.10 -5.87 -14.96
CA GLY A 174 13.21 -4.43 -14.78
C GLY A 174 12.04 -3.79 -14.02
N LEU A 175 11.04 -4.61 -13.62
CA LEU A 175 9.93 -4.18 -12.79
C LEU A 175 9.92 -4.86 -11.42
N GLU A 176 11.09 -5.32 -10.97
CA GLU A 176 11.25 -5.92 -9.66
C GLU A 176 10.88 -4.92 -8.55
N LEU A 177 10.28 -5.43 -7.50
CA LEU A 177 10.09 -4.70 -6.25
C LEU A 177 11.41 -4.67 -5.45
N ASP A 178 11.52 -3.75 -4.50
CA ASP A 178 12.63 -3.75 -3.56
C ASP A 178 12.71 -5.10 -2.82
N PRO A 179 13.86 -5.79 -2.87
CA PRO A 179 14.06 -7.10 -2.25
C PRO A 179 13.68 -7.18 -0.76
N LYS A 180 13.77 -6.06 -0.03
CA LYS A 180 13.38 -6.02 1.39
C LYS A 180 11.91 -6.36 1.65
N PHE A 181 11.04 -6.19 0.63
CA PHE A 181 9.60 -6.51 0.74
C PHE A 181 9.27 -7.90 0.21
N THR A 182 10.13 -8.47 -0.66
CA THR A 182 9.91 -9.78 -1.28
C THR A 182 10.70 -10.91 -0.65
N ASP A 183 11.41 -10.63 0.44
CA ASP A 183 12.15 -11.65 1.19
C ASP A 183 11.22 -12.77 1.69
N GLY A 184 11.51 -13.99 1.22
CA GLY A 184 10.70 -15.18 1.46
C GLY A 184 9.65 -15.48 0.38
N ALA A 185 9.49 -14.65 -0.66
CA ALA A 185 8.68 -14.94 -1.82
C ALA A 185 9.47 -15.68 -2.91
N THR A 186 8.79 -16.51 -3.70
CA THR A 186 9.33 -16.99 -4.98
C THR A 186 9.22 -15.89 -6.02
N ILE A 187 10.32 -15.57 -6.72
CA ILE A 187 10.32 -14.57 -7.80
C ILE A 187 10.31 -15.30 -9.15
N ALA A 188 9.37 -14.94 -10.01
CA ALA A 188 9.20 -15.52 -11.34
C ALA A 188 9.10 -14.44 -12.43
N TYR A 189 9.42 -14.81 -13.66
CA TYR A 189 9.39 -13.93 -14.84
C TYR A 189 8.57 -14.53 -15.99
N ASP A 190 7.98 -15.69 -15.78
CA ASP A 190 7.03 -16.32 -16.70
C ASP A 190 5.66 -16.32 -16.05
N GLN A 191 4.76 -15.48 -16.58
CA GLN A 191 3.43 -15.28 -16.02
C GLN A 191 2.56 -16.53 -16.15
N ASP A 192 2.59 -17.17 -17.33
CA ASP A 192 1.72 -18.32 -17.61
C ASP A 192 2.13 -19.51 -16.73
N GLU A 193 3.44 -19.75 -16.58
CA GLU A 193 3.94 -20.82 -15.70
C GLU A 193 3.61 -20.54 -14.22
N ALA A 194 3.72 -19.28 -13.78
CA ALA A 194 3.41 -18.92 -12.40
C ALA A 194 1.92 -19.09 -12.08
N LEU A 195 1.04 -18.79 -13.04
CA LEU A 195 -0.42 -18.84 -12.86
C LEU A 195 -1.00 -20.26 -12.83
N LYS A 196 -0.28 -21.26 -13.36
CA LYS A 196 -0.77 -22.65 -13.34
C LYS A 196 -1.13 -23.10 -11.94
N ASP A 197 -2.33 -23.67 -11.83
CA ASP A 197 -2.86 -24.19 -10.55
C ASP A 197 -2.84 -23.16 -9.40
N ALA A 198 -2.90 -21.86 -9.67
CA ALA A 198 -2.98 -20.83 -8.65
C ALA A 198 -4.37 -20.84 -7.99
N ASP A 199 -4.43 -20.95 -6.66
CA ASP A 199 -5.68 -20.84 -5.92
C ASP A 199 -6.18 -19.38 -5.87
N PHE A 200 -5.25 -18.40 -5.84
CA PHE A 200 -5.56 -16.97 -5.86
C PHE A 200 -4.56 -16.20 -6.72
N VAL A 201 -5.10 -15.28 -7.51
CA VAL A 201 -4.32 -14.36 -8.36
C VAL A 201 -4.58 -12.93 -7.94
N TYR A 202 -3.52 -12.20 -7.61
CA TYR A 202 -3.56 -10.77 -7.29
C TYR A 202 -2.88 -9.97 -8.41
N ALA A 203 -3.68 -9.48 -9.35
CA ALA A 203 -3.18 -8.67 -10.45
C ALA A 203 -3.04 -7.20 -10.05
N LYS A 204 -1.84 -6.65 -10.15
CA LYS A 204 -1.55 -5.28 -9.75
C LYS A 204 -0.49 -4.64 -10.65
N ASN A 205 -0.66 -3.36 -10.97
CA ASN A 205 0.39 -2.57 -11.60
C ASN A 205 1.27 -1.89 -10.56
N TRP A 206 2.55 -1.76 -10.87
CA TRP A 206 3.50 -0.90 -10.16
C TRP A 206 4.60 -0.40 -11.08
N SER A 207 5.20 0.73 -10.75
CA SER A 207 6.36 1.27 -11.47
C SER A 207 7.66 0.59 -11.03
N SER A 208 8.68 0.65 -11.89
CA SER A 208 10.01 0.09 -11.60
C SER A 208 10.62 0.67 -10.33
N PHE A 209 11.28 -0.16 -9.55
CA PHE A 209 12.12 0.27 -8.43
C PHE A 209 13.45 0.87 -8.94
N GLU A 210 14.06 0.26 -9.95
CA GLU A 210 15.34 0.72 -10.52
C GLU A 210 15.17 1.99 -11.35
N ASN A 211 14.18 2.01 -12.27
CA ASN A 211 13.84 3.17 -13.08
C ASN A 211 12.70 3.97 -12.44
N TYR A 212 12.89 4.39 -11.19
CA TYR A 212 11.87 4.99 -10.37
C TYR A 212 11.20 6.20 -11.02
N GLY A 213 9.88 6.23 -10.96
CA GLY A 213 9.08 7.34 -11.46
C GLY A 213 8.99 7.45 -12.98
N GLN A 214 9.61 6.55 -13.74
CA GLN A 214 9.46 6.53 -15.19
C GLN A 214 8.14 5.86 -15.60
N PRO A 215 7.53 6.28 -16.72
CA PRO A 215 6.39 5.57 -17.28
C PRO A 215 6.79 4.14 -17.65
N ASN A 216 5.90 3.19 -17.39
CA ASN A 216 6.02 1.84 -17.93
C ASN A 216 5.16 1.79 -19.18
N ASP A 217 5.76 1.60 -20.34
CA ASP A 217 5.04 1.43 -21.61
C ASP A 217 4.35 0.06 -21.71
N GLY A 218 4.24 -0.62 -20.61
CA GLY A 218 3.47 -1.82 -20.29
C GLY A 218 3.45 -2.85 -21.41
N ASP A 219 4.13 -3.96 -21.21
CA ASP A 219 4.01 -5.12 -22.07
C ASP A 219 2.57 -5.65 -21.99
N LYS A 220 1.82 -5.54 -23.10
CA LYS A 220 0.42 -6.01 -23.20
C LYS A 220 0.31 -7.52 -23.00
N ASP A 221 1.37 -8.26 -23.23
CA ASP A 221 1.41 -9.70 -23.03
C ASP A 221 1.23 -10.08 -21.55
N TRP A 222 1.37 -9.10 -20.64
CA TRP A 222 1.13 -9.24 -19.21
C TRP A 222 -0.32 -8.96 -18.77
N GLU A 223 -1.22 -8.74 -19.70
CA GLU A 223 -2.66 -8.69 -19.35
C GLU A 223 -3.10 -10.07 -18.82
N VAL A 224 -3.86 -10.04 -17.71
CA VAL A 224 -4.47 -11.24 -17.14
C VAL A 224 -5.78 -11.50 -17.89
N THR A 225 -5.72 -12.42 -18.86
CA THR A 225 -6.87 -12.79 -19.70
C THR A 225 -7.64 -13.99 -19.11
N MET A 226 -8.82 -14.26 -19.65
CA MET A 226 -9.58 -15.46 -19.26
C MET A 226 -8.82 -16.74 -19.56
N ASP A 227 -8.04 -16.78 -20.66
CA ASP A 227 -7.24 -17.96 -21.02
C ASP A 227 -6.16 -18.21 -19.98
N LYS A 228 -5.49 -17.16 -19.50
CA LYS A 228 -4.50 -17.25 -18.40
C LYS A 228 -5.11 -17.65 -17.07
N MET A 229 -6.36 -17.29 -16.82
CA MET A 229 -7.08 -17.69 -15.60
C MET A 229 -7.61 -19.12 -15.64
N ASN A 230 -7.50 -19.81 -16.78
CA ASN A 230 -7.86 -21.21 -16.95
C ASN A 230 -6.63 -22.15 -16.92
N LEU A 231 -5.45 -21.60 -16.64
CA LEU A 231 -4.21 -22.38 -16.47
C LEU A 231 -4.16 -23.05 -15.09
#